data_e13af076ab6c9b4f94287e5d09f7cec8
#
_entry.id   e13af076ab6c9b4f94287e5d09f7cec8
#
_cell.length_a   1.000
_cell.length_b   1.000
_cell.length_c   1.000
_cell.angle_alpha   90.00
_cell.angle_beta   90.00
_cell.angle_gamma   90.00
#
_symmetry.space_group_name_H-M   'P 1'
#
loop_
_entity.id
_entity.type
_entity.pdbx_description
1 polymer ?
#
loop_
_entity_poly.entity_id
_entity_poly.type
_entity_poly.pdbx_seq_one_letter_code
_entity_poly.pdbx_strand_id
1 'polypeptide(L)'
;MRERIREQWCGGQFGSTLDAVRQVMMWLAVRAFGLVSFGLWVCRFVEATRAATLATVAPRARVPPLTLVPHKTLDPRVTERRNPRTVDIDLADPMTIVDLMNAEDRGVADAVATQREPIARTIAAVEQAFRLGHRLLYIGAGTSGRLGVLDASECPPTFGTDPRMVVGIIAGGDHALRNPIEGAEDDPQGGVDSMHAHHVTAGDVVIGIAASGTTPFVRGALGEARSRGATTALIACSEPPDDMRAVADLLMLPIVGPEVLTGSTRLKAGTATKLVCNMITTGAMIRIGKSYGNLMVDLRATNAKLMDRAERIVIDVCDITRDDARALLQRAGGAVKLAIVMHALGVDAASAQQLLAAQGGVIRRVVPNAPPPVVSA
;
A
#
# COMPACT_ATOMS: atom_id res chain seq x y z
N MET A 1 -6.44 -9.70 -46.62
CA MET A 1 -7.02 -8.38 -46.31
C MET A 1 -8.56 -8.37 -46.36
N ARG A 2 -9.20 -9.07 -47.33
CA ARG A 2 -10.68 -9.17 -47.41
C ARG A 2 -11.32 -10.01 -46.28
N GLU A 3 -10.67 -11.07 -45.82
CA GLU A 3 -11.18 -11.92 -44.74
C GLU A 3 -11.08 -11.27 -43.35
N ARG A 4 -10.01 -10.53 -43.00
CA ARG A 4 -9.88 -9.80 -41.75
C ARG A 4 -10.94 -8.70 -41.53
N ILE A 5 -11.44 -8.11 -42.62
CA ILE A 5 -12.48 -7.07 -42.55
C ILE A 5 -13.85 -7.71 -42.22
N ARG A 6 -14.09 -8.95 -42.64
CA ARG A 6 -15.36 -9.66 -42.43
C ARG A 6 -15.54 -10.11 -40.97
N GLU A 7 -14.45 -10.47 -40.28
CA GLU A 7 -14.48 -10.88 -38.88
C GLU A 7 -14.71 -9.71 -37.90
N GLN A 8 -14.25 -8.49 -38.25
CA GLN A 8 -14.50 -7.31 -37.41
C GLN A 8 -15.95 -6.80 -37.48
N TRP A 9 -16.71 -7.16 -38.53
CA TRP A 9 -18.11 -6.71 -38.68
C TRP A 9 -19.12 -7.54 -37.87
N CYS A 10 -18.78 -8.74 -37.50
CA CYS A 10 -19.66 -9.62 -36.73
C CYS A 10 -19.55 -9.43 -35.19
N GLY A 11 -18.65 -8.59 -34.69
CA GLY A 11 -18.32 -8.44 -33.25
C GLY A 11 -18.92 -7.24 -32.52
N GLY A 12 -19.86 -6.50 -33.09
CA GLY A 12 -20.78 -5.60 -32.35
C GLY A 12 -20.17 -4.59 -31.39
N GLN A 13 -19.14 -3.81 -31.78
CA GLN A 13 -18.70 -2.62 -31.01
C GLN A 13 -18.60 -1.39 -31.92
N PHE A 14 -19.66 -0.61 -32.02
CA PHE A 14 -19.64 0.73 -32.62
C PHE A 14 -19.74 1.81 -31.53
N GLY A 15 -18.66 2.55 -31.32
CA GLY A 15 -18.51 3.55 -30.27
C GLY A 15 -19.26 4.90 -30.52
N SER A 16 -19.68 5.22 -31.73
CA SER A 16 -20.56 6.35 -32.04
C SER A 16 -21.08 6.30 -33.47
N THR A 17 -22.24 6.91 -33.73
CA THR A 17 -22.84 7.06 -35.07
C THR A 17 -21.92 7.76 -36.08
N LEU A 18 -21.02 8.61 -35.63
CA LEU A 18 -20.06 9.34 -36.47
C LEU A 18 -18.94 8.45 -37.02
N ASP A 19 -18.49 7.46 -36.22
CA ASP A 19 -17.43 6.55 -36.66
C ASP A 19 -17.94 5.54 -37.70
N ALA A 20 -19.18 5.07 -37.56
CA ALA A 20 -19.82 4.22 -38.53
C ALA A 20 -20.00 4.95 -39.89
N VAL A 21 -20.42 6.22 -39.85
CA VAL A 21 -20.56 7.05 -41.09
C VAL A 21 -19.18 7.30 -41.70
N ARG A 22 -18.14 7.55 -40.95
CA ARG A 22 -16.76 7.72 -41.45
C ARG A 22 -16.24 6.47 -42.16
N GLN A 23 -16.47 5.30 -41.58
CA GLN A 23 -16.02 4.02 -42.20
C GLN A 23 -16.77 3.71 -43.48
N VAL A 24 -18.08 3.95 -43.56
CA VAL A 24 -18.87 3.74 -44.77
C VAL A 24 -18.47 4.72 -45.86
N MET A 25 -18.24 5.97 -45.55
CA MET A 25 -17.79 6.98 -46.53
C MET A 25 -16.37 6.70 -47.03
N MET A 26 -15.48 6.22 -46.19
CA MET A 26 -14.14 5.80 -46.59
C MET A 26 -14.15 4.57 -47.51
N TRP A 27 -15.05 3.62 -47.28
CA TRP A 27 -15.25 2.43 -48.14
C TRP A 27 -15.82 2.80 -49.50
N LEU A 28 -16.77 3.72 -49.57
CA LEU A 28 -17.35 4.23 -50.79
C LEU A 28 -16.34 5.04 -51.65
N ALA A 29 -15.51 5.86 -50.97
CA ALA A 29 -14.46 6.64 -51.65
C ALA A 29 -13.36 5.78 -52.28
N VAL A 30 -12.94 4.71 -51.62
CA VAL A 30 -11.94 3.75 -52.14
C VAL A 30 -12.47 2.98 -53.36
N ARG A 31 -13.79 2.85 -53.48
CA ARG A 31 -14.41 2.14 -54.60
C ARG A 31 -14.69 3.00 -55.84
N ALA A 32 -14.85 4.32 -55.61
CA ALA A 32 -15.26 5.27 -56.67
C ALA A 32 -14.07 5.98 -57.34
N PHE A 33 -12.91 6.12 -56.68
CA PHE A 33 -11.77 6.87 -57.24
C PHE A 33 -10.45 6.08 -57.07
N GLY A 34 -9.64 6.06 -58.14
CA GLY A 34 -8.31 5.46 -58.13
C GLY A 34 -7.36 6.16 -57.14
N LEU A 35 -6.35 5.44 -56.66
CA LEU A 35 -5.44 5.77 -55.59
C LEU A 35 -4.75 7.15 -55.65
N VAL A 36 -4.64 7.78 -56.81
CA VAL A 36 -3.94 9.07 -56.98
C VAL A 36 -4.81 10.29 -56.65
N SER A 37 -6.14 10.18 -56.79
CA SER A 37 -7.08 11.28 -56.48
C SER A 37 -7.51 11.28 -55.00
N PHE A 38 -7.20 10.21 -54.26
CA PHE A 38 -7.63 10.00 -52.90
C PHE A 38 -6.90 10.90 -51.90
N GLY A 39 -5.60 11.15 -52.09
CA GLY A 39 -4.80 12.00 -51.18
C GLY A 39 -5.27 13.45 -51.14
N LEU A 40 -5.63 14.04 -52.28
CA LEU A 40 -6.12 15.42 -52.38
C LEU A 40 -7.54 15.57 -51.83
N TRP A 41 -8.36 14.55 -51.92
CA TRP A 41 -9.73 14.57 -51.39
C TRP A 41 -9.74 14.41 -49.86
N VAL A 42 -8.90 13.54 -49.30
CA VAL A 42 -8.75 13.36 -47.85
C VAL A 42 -8.24 14.64 -47.18
N CYS A 43 -7.24 15.35 -47.76
CA CYS A 43 -6.77 16.62 -47.25
C CYS A 43 -7.86 17.68 -47.21
N ARG A 44 -8.64 17.84 -48.31
CA ARG A 44 -9.74 18.80 -48.35
C ARG A 44 -10.91 18.44 -47.43
N PHE A 45 -11.17 17.13 -47.23
CA PHE A 45 -12.20 16.69 -46.28
C PHE A 45 -11.81 16.91 -44.85
N VAL A 46 -10.53 16.69 -44.47
CA VAL A 46 -9.98 16.96 -43.16
C VAL A 46 -9.99 18.48 -42.85
N GLU A 47 -9.64 19.31 -43.82
CA GLU A 47 -9.74 20.78 -43.67
C GLU A 47 -11.18 21.26 -43.53
N ALA A 48 -12.12 20.75 -44.35
CA ALA A 48 -13.53 21.09 -44.24
C ALA A 48 -14.17 20.63 -42.92
N THR A 49 -13.79 19.44 -42.42
CA THR A 49 -14.29 18.98 -41.10
C THR A 49 -13.66 19.74 -39.95
N ARG A 50 -12.40 20.19 -40.04
CA ARG A 50 -11.79 21.09 -39.04
C ARG A 50 -12.48 22.47 -39.03
N ALA A 51 -12.77 23.03 -40.19
CA ALA A 51 -13.49 24.31 -40.30
C ALA A 51 -14.94 24.22 -39.79
N ALA A 52 -15.64 23.10 -40.04
CA ALA A 52 -16.99 22.87 -39.54
C ALA A 52 -17.02 22.68 -38.02
N THR A 53 -16.02 21.99 -37.45
CA THR A 53 -15.93 21.77 -35.98
C THR A 53 -15.57 23.06 -35.25
N LEU A 54 -14.83 24.00 -35.88
CA LEU A 54 -14.53 25.32 -35.31
C LEU A 54 -15.71 26.29 -35.43
N ALA A 55 -16.59 26.14 -36.44
CA ALA A 55 -17.74 26.98 -36.63
C ALA A 55 -18.95 26.66 -35.74
N THR A 56 -18.99 25.44 -35.15
CA THR A 56 -20.08 25.01 -34.26
C THR A 56 -19.81 25.26 -32.77
N VAL A 57 -18.63 25.77 -32.42
CA VAL A 57 -18.40 26.25 -31.05
C VAL A 57 -19.06 27.61 -30.92
N ALA A 58 -20.29 27.63 -30.42
CA ALA A 58 -20.94 28.87 -30.00
C ALA A 58 -19.97 29.68 -29.11
N PRO A 59 -19.93 31.02 -29.24
CA PRO A 59 -19.09 31.83 -28.37
C PRO A 59 -19.41 31.47 -26.92
N ARG A 60 -18.41 30.94 -26.20
CA ARG A 60 -18.55 30.63 -24.76
C ARG A 60 -19.13 31.88 -24.10
N ALA A 61 -20.34 31.75 -23.56
CA ALA A 61 -20.88 32.75 -22.69
C ALA A 61 -19.79 33.12 -21.69
N ARG A 62 -19.45 34.40 -21.57
CA ARG A 62 -18.48 34.84 -20.55
C ARG A 62 -19.05 34.42 -19.22
N VAL A 63 -18.43 33.40 -18.63
CA VAL A 63 -18.69 33.06 -17.24
C VAL A 63 -18.36 34.31 -16.44
N PRO A 64 -19.31 34.88 -15.70
CA PRO A 64 -19.02 36.06 -14.87
C PRO A 64 -17.85 35.66 -13.95
N PRO A 65 -16.92 36.60 -13.66
CA PRO A 65 -15.84 36.31 -12.72
C PRO A 65 -16.45 35.78 -11.43
N LEU A 66 -16.01 34.61 -11.00
CA LEU A 66 -16.39 34.05 -9.70
C LEU A 66 -16.10 35.12 -8.65
N THR A 67 -17.13 35.79 -8.16
CA THR A 67 -17.02 36.65 -6.99
C THR A 67 -16.52 35.75 -5.87
N LEU A 68 -15.28 35.95 -5.45
CA LEU A 68 -14.72 35.33 -4.25
C LEU A 68 -15.67 35.72 -3.10
N VAL A 69 -16.48 34.74 -2.67
CA VAL A 69 -17.26 34.88 -1.44
C VAL A 69 -16.25 34.90 -0.31
N PRO A 70 -16.05 36.02 0.40
CA PRO A 70 -15.16 36.05 1.56
C PRO A 70 -15.78 35.17 2.65
N HIS A 71 -14.98 34.29 3.27
CA HIS A 71 -15.31 33.33 4.30
C HIS A 71 -15.78 31.95 3.85
N LYS A 72 -14.99 31.28 3.02
CA LYS A 72 -14.95 29.82 3.11
C LYS A 72 -13.96 29.48 4.22
N THR A 73 -14.45 29.10 5.39
CA THR A 73 -13.61 28.45 6.42
C THR A 73 -12.90 27.26 5.76
N LEU A 74 -11.57 27.25 5.83
CA LEU A 74 -10.80 26.12 5.30
C LEU A 74 -11.26 24.83 6.01
N ASP A 75 -11.48 23.76 5.26
CA ASP A 75 -11.76 22.46 5.86
C ASP A 75 -10.66 22.14 6.89
N PRO A 76 -11.00 21.78 8.12
CA PRO A 76 -9.99 21.42 9.13
C PRO A 76 -9.13 20.25 8.68
N ARG A 77 -9.69 19.34 7.87
CA ARG A 77 -8.97 18.19 7.32
C ARG A 77 -8.08 18.64 6.17
N VAL A 78 -6.77 18.57 6.36
CA VAL A 78 -5.78 19.00 5.37
C VAL A 78 -5.91 18.23 4.06
N THR A 79 -6.29 16.94 4.13
CA THR A 79 -6.51 16.07 2.98
C THR A 79 -7.63 16.51 2.06
N GLU A 80 -8.61 17.31 2.56
CA GLU A 80 -9.76 17.83 1.80
C GLU A 80 -9.49 19.21 1.20
N ARG A 81 -8.35 19.81 1.51
CA ARG A 81 -7.98 21.13 1.00
C ARG A 81 -7.47 21.03 -0.44
N ARG A 82 -7.74 22.07 -1.25
CA ARG A 82 -7.15 22.17 -2.59
C ARG A 82 -5.66 22.44 -2.50
N ASN A 83 -4.88 21.73 -3.32
CA ASN A 83 -3.45 21.97 -3.44
C ASN A 83 -3.20 23.18 -4.38
N PRO A 84 -2.60 24.29 -3.88
CA PRO A 84 -2.37 25.47 -4.70
C PRO A 84 -1.33 25.26 -5.83
N ARG A 85 -0.49 24.23 -5.73
CA ARG A 85 0.55 23.90 -6.72
C ARG A 85 0.02 23.09 -7.90
N THR A 86 -1.19 22.56 -7.80
CA THR A 86 -1.77 21.67 -8.83
C THR A 86 -3.15 22.10 -9.31
N VAL A 87 -3.46 23.41 -9.19
CA VAL A 87 -4.80 23.95 -9.53
C VAL A 87 -5.17 23.79 -11.00
N ASP A 88 -4.18 23.75 -11.90
CA ASP A 88 -4.34 23.65 -13.35
C ASP A 88 -3.84 22.31 -13.89
N ILE A 89 -3.76 21.27 -13.05
CA ILE A 89 -3.22 19.95 -13.43
C ILE A 89 -4.02 19.28 -14.56
N ASP A 90 -5.30 19.63 -14.71
CA ASP A 90 -6.19 19.14 -15.77
C ASP A 90 -5.79 19.65 -17.17
N LEU A 91 -4.99 20.72 -17.23
CA LEU A 91 -4.45 21.29 -18.48
C LEU A 91 -3.02 20.79 -18.78
N ALA A 92 -2.40 20.10 -17.84
CA ALA A 92 -1.01 19.67 -17.94
C ALA A 92 -0.85 18.50 -18.91
N ASP A 93 0.27 18.47 -19.64
CA ASP A 93 0.68 17.30 -20.40
C ASP A 93 1.16 16.15 -19.47
N PRO A 94 1.27 14.90 -19.97
CA PRO A 94 1.65 13.76 -19.13
C PRO A 94 2.99 13.92 -18.39
N MET A 95 3.99 14.56 -19.00
CA MET A 95 5.30 14.78 -18.36
C MET A 95 5.17 15.74 -17.19
N THR A 96 4.49 16.85 -17.40
CA THR A 96 4.19 17.86 -16.37
C THR A 96 3.39 17.24 -15.20
N ILE A 97 2.42 16.35 -15.48
CA ILE A 97 1.69 15.64 -14.42
C ILE A 97 2.66 14.78 -13.57
N VAL A 98 3.56 14.04 -14.21
CA VAL A 98 4.56 13.23 -13.50
C VAL A 98 5.47 14.10 -12.64
N ASP A 99 5.92 15.23 -13.16
CA ASP A 99 6.80 16.16 -12.43
C ASP A 99 6.11 16.78 -11.22
N LEU A 100 4.86 17.20 -11.37
CA LEU A 100 4.03 17.72 -10.28
C LEU A 100 3.83 16.67 -9.18
N MET A 101 3.48 15.45 -9.54
CA MET A 101 3.30 14.34 -8.58
C MET A 101 4.61 14.02 -7.86
N ASN A 102 5.73 13.91 -8.58
CA ASN A 102 7.04 13.67 -7.96
C ASN A 102 7.45 14.80 -7.02
N ALA A 103 7.16 16.04 -7.37
CA ALA A 103 7.47 17.20 -6.53
C ALA A 103 6.68 17.16 -5.20
N GLU A 104 5.41 16.74 -5.25
CA GLU A 104 4.58 16.56 -4.08
C GLU A 104 5.02 15.38 -3.20
N ASP A 105 5.36 14.25 -3.82
CA ASP A 105 5.70 13.01 -3.12
C ASP A 105 7.04 13.09 -2.38
N ARG A 106 7.97 13.95 -2.81
CA ARG A 106 9.28 14.14 -2.15
C ARG A 106 9.16 14.48 -0.66
N GLY A 107 8.12 15.20 -0.25
CA GLY A 107 7.90 15.58 1.14
C GLY A 107 7.31 14.48 2.03
N VAL A 108 6.90 13.35 1.48
CA VAL A 108 6.19 12.30 2.23
C VAL A 108 7.09 11.65 3.28
N ALA A 109 8.33 11.30 2.92
CA ALA A 109 9.27 10.68 3.85
C ALA A 109 9.63 11.64 5.01
N ASP A 110 9.79 12.93 4.72
CA ASP A 110 10.06 13.95 5.74
C ASP A 110 8.88 14.10 6.70
N ALA A 111 7.64 14.10 6.20
CA ALA A 111 6.44 14.11 7.04
C ALA A 111 6.39 12.88 7.96
N VAL A 112 6.73 11.70 7.46
CA VAL A 112 6.82 10.48 8.29
C VAL A 112 7.94 10.59 9.32
N ALA A 113 9.08 11.16 8.97
CA ALA A 113 10.23 11.34 9.88
C ALA A 113 9.88 12.21 11.09
N THR A 114 8.94 13.16 10.97
CA THR A 114 8.45 13.94 12.12
C THR A 114 7.76 13.07 13.17
N GLN A 115 7.30 11.87 12.80
CA GLN A 115 6.57 10.94 13.65
C GLN A 115 7.46 9.82 14.23
N ARG A 116 8.79 10.00 14.23
CA ARG A 116 9.74 8.97 14.69
C ARG A 116 9.46 8.46 16.09
N GLU A 117 9.11 9.35 17.03
CA GLU A 117 8.86 8.98 18.42
C GLU A 117 7.57 8.16 18.60
N PRO A 118 6.39 8.61 18.14
CA PRO A 118 5.18 7.81 18.24
C PRO A 118 5.27 6.49 17.46
N ILE A 119 5.96 6.46 16.32
CA ILE A 119 6.21 5.20 15.60
C ILE A 119 7.08 4.26 16.43
N ALA A 120 8.16 4.75 17.04
CA ALA A 120 9.03 3.93 17.88
C ALA A 120 8.30 3.38 19.11
N ARG A 121 7.44 4.18 19.76
CA ARG A 121 6.58 3.73 20.86
C ARG A 121 5.58 2.65 20.40
N THR A 122 5.01 2.80 19.22
CA THR A 122 4.11 1.80 18.64
C THR A 122 4.86 0.49 18.33
N ILE A 123 6.08 0.56 17.76
CA ILE A 123 6.95 -0.61 17.58
C ILE A 123 7.18 -1.33 18.91
N ALA A 124 7.47 -0.60 19.99
CA ALA A 124 7.71 -1.20 21.30
C ALA A 124 6.45 -1.88 21.88
N ALA A 125 5.27 -1.28 21.71
CA ALA A 125 4.00 -1.88 22.12
C ALA A 125 3.71 -3.18 21.33
N VAL A 126 3.92 -3.17 20.01
CA VAL A 126 3.73 -4.35 19.15
C VAL A 126 4.77 -5.43 19.47
N GLU A 127 6.05 -5.07 19.71
CA GLU A 127 7.07 -6.01 20.18
C GLU A 127 6.63 -6.72 21.45
N GLN A 128 6.13 -5.96 22.44
CA GLN A 128 5.66 -6.52 23.72
C GLN A 128 4.47 -7.46 23.50
N ALA A 129 3.49 -7.06 22.70
CA ALA A 129 2.34 -7.89 22.35
C ALA A 129 2.80 -9.22 21.74
N PHE A 130 3.68 -9.19 20.74
CA PHE A 130 4.19 -10.39 20.09
C PHE A 130 4.97 -11.32 21.03
N ARG A 131 5.77 -10.78 21.96
CA ARG A 131 6.48 -11.57 22.97
C ARG A 131 5.57 -12.29 23.96
N LEU A 132 4.40 -11.72 24.21
CA LEU A 132 3.38 -12.28 25.11
C LEU A 132 2.37 -13.18 24.37
N GLY A 133 2.53 -13.38 23.06
CA GLY A 133 1.63 -14.21 22.25
C GLY A 133 0.36 -13.51 21.79
N HIS A 134 0.32 -12.17 21.94
CA HIS A 134 -0.76 -11.32 21.43
C HIS A 134 -0.51 -10.87 19.99
N ARG A 135 -1.40 -10.04 19.44
CA ARG A 135 -1.48 -9.74 18.01
C ARG A 135 -1.42 -8.25 17.73
N LEU A 136 -1.11 -7.93 16.47
CA LEU A 136 -1.35 -6.64 15.87
C LEU A 136 -2.55 -6.72 14.93
N LEU A 137 -3.53 -5.81 15.08
CA LEU A 137 -4.66 -5.70 14.16
C LEU A 137 -4.66 -4.29 13.54
N TYR A 138 -4.62 -4.23 12.22
CA TYR A 138 -4.89 -3.01 11.46
C TYR A 138 -6.37 -2.94 11.12
N ILE A 139 -6.98 -1.76 11.24
CA ILE A 139 -8.36 -1.54 10.85
C ILE A 139 -8.52 -0.22 10.12
N GLY A 140 -9.23 -0.25 8.98
CA GLY A 140 -9.43 0.94 8.15
C GLY A 140 -10.51 0.75 7.11
N ALA A 141 -10.85 1.82 6.40
CA ALA A 141 -11.78 1.79 5.29
C ALA A 141 -11.06 2.11 3.96
N GLY A 142 -11.61 1.66 2.83
CA GLY A 142 -11.10 1.98 1.50
C GLY A 142 -9.60 1.69 1.34
N THR A 143 -8.83 2.68 0.88
CA THR A 143 -7.36 2.57 0.71
C THR A 143 -6.65 2.28 2.04
N SER A 144 -7.09 2.88 3.14
CA SER A 144 -6.49 2.68 4.46
C SER A 144 -6.60 1.23 4.93
N GLY A 145 -7.78 0.62 4.79
CA GLY A 145 -7.98 -0.80 5.09
C GLY A 145 -7.15 -1.71 4.19
N ARG A 146 -7.07 -1.40 2.88
CA ARG A 146 -6.23 -2.16 1.92
C ARG A 146 -4.76 -2.15 2.30
N LEU A 147 -4.24 -1.01 2.75
CA LEU A 147 -2.83 -0.90 3.19
C LEU A 147 -2.55 -1.72 4.45
N GLY A 148 -3.49 -1.75 5.41
CA GLY A 148 -3.39 -2.62 6.58
C GLY A 148 -3.40 -4.10 6.20
N VAL A 149 -4.28 -4.52 5.28
CA VAL A 149 -4.32 -5.90 4.76
C VAL A 149 -3.05 -6.24 3.99
N LEU A 150 -2.55 -5.33 3.16
CA LEU A 150 -1.30 -5.50 2.42
C LEU A 150 -0.14 -5.79 3.37
N ASP A 151 0.08 -4.93 4.36
CA ASP A 151 1.18 -5.08 5.31
C ASP A 151 1.06 -6.39 6.13
N ALA A 152 -0.14 -6.73 6.58
CA ALA A 152 -0.42 -7.97 7.30
C ALA A 152 -0.12 -9.22 6.45
N SER A 153 -0.51 -9.20 5.16
CA SER A 153 -0.33 -10.34 4.24
C SER A 153 1.13 -10.63 3.89
N GLU A 154 2.02 -9.63 4.00
CA GLU A 154 3.45 -9.77 3.71
C GLU A 154 4.25 -10.31 4.91
N CYS A 155 3.68 -10.33 6.12
CA CYS A 155 4.37 -10.83 7.32
C CYS A 155 4.66 -12.34 7.28
N PRO A 156 3.72 -13.23 6.91
CA PRO A 156 3.98 -14.67 6.86
C PRO A 156 5.10 -15.07 5.89
N PRO A 157 5.15 -14.61 4.63
CA PRO A 157 6.22 -15.00 3.70
C PRO A 157 7.57 -14.39 4.08
N THR A 158 7.58 -13.20 4.70
CA THR A 158 8.82 -12.49 5.06
C THR A 158 9.44 -12.99 6.36
N PHE A 159 8.62 -13.20 7.38
CA PHE A 159 9.05 -13.47 8.74
C PHE A 159 8.64 -14.86 9.27
N GLY A 160 8.00 -15.68 8.44
CA GLY A 160 7.56 -17.03 8.85
C GLY A 160 6.50 -17.03 9.95
N THR A 161 5.75 -15.93 10.11
CA THR A 161 4.76 -15.78 11.17
C THR A 161 3.49 -16.59 10.93
N ASP A 162 2.74 -16.85 12.00
CA ASP A 162 1.33 -17.25 11.89
C ASP A 162 0.54 -16.09 11.24
N PRO A 163 -0.32 -16.36 10.25
CA PRO A 163 -1.16 -15.31 9.64
C PRO A 163 -2.05 -14.57 10.64
N ARG A 164 -2.34 -15.18 11.78
CA ARG A 164 -3.14 -14.56 12.84
C ARG A 164 -2.36 -13.57 13.70
N MET A 165 -1.03 -13.52 13.59
CA MET A 165 -0.17 -12.63 14.39
C MET A 165 -0.31 -11.17 13.98
N VAL A 166 -0.47 -10.91 12.68
CA VAL A 166 -0.79 -9.58 12.13
C VAL A 166 -2.02 -9.72 11.25
N VAL A 167 -3.07 -8.98 11.58
CA VAL A 167 -4.38 -9.09 10.91
C VAL A 167 -4.74 -7.74 10.31
N GLY A 168 -5.17 -7.72 9.07
CA GLY A 168 -5.71 -6.52 8.39
C GLY A 168 -7.23 -6.64 8.26
N ILE A 169 -7.95 -5.61 8.70
CA ILE A 169 -9.41 -5.54 8.69
C ILE A 169 -9.83 -4.34 7.85
N ILE A 170 -10.74 -4.55 6.91
CA ILE A 170 -11.28 -3.50 6.05
C ILE A 170 -12.80 -3.36 6.25
N ALA A 171 -13.30 -2.14 6.32
CA ALA A 171 -14.73 -1.86 6.33
C ALA A 171 -15.42 -2.51 5.11
N GLY A 172 -16.51 -3.24 5.35
CA GLY A 172 -17.21 -4.02 4.32
C GLY A 172 -16.61 -5.41 4.04
N GLY A 173 -15.55 -5.84 4.80
CA GLY A 173 -14.96 -7.17 4.72
C GLY A 173 -14.16 -7.42 3.42
N ASP A 174 -13.82 -8.68 3.14
CA ASP A 174 -12.91 -9.06 2.04
C ASP A 174 -13.38 -8.62 0.65
N HIS A 175 -14.69 -8.50 0.43
CA HIS A 175 -15.23 -7.99 -0.83
C HIS A 175 -14.77 -6.55 -1.11
N ALA A 176 -14.62 -5.72 -0.05
CA ALA A 176 -14.18 -4.33 -0.14
C ALA A 176 -12.71 -4.18 -0.57
N LEU A 177 -11.90 -5.23 -0.53
CA LEU A 177 -10.52 -5.20 -1.03
C LEU A 177 -10.47 -4.89 -2.54
N ARG A 178 -11.44 -5.36 -3.30
CA ARG A 178 -11.49 -5.23 -4.77
C ARG A 178 -12.57 -4.29 -5.25
N ASN A 179 -13.68 -4.20 -4.54
CA ASN A 179 -14.86 -3.43 -4.93
C ASN A 179 -15.17 -2.40 -3.84
N PRO A 180 -15.38 -1.11 -4.16
CA PRO A 180 -15.80 -0.14 -3.17
C PRO A 180 -17.19 -0.54 -2.62
N ILE A 181 -17.37 -0.38 -1.30
CA ILE A 181 -18.66 -0.57 -0.63
C ILE A 181 -19.04 0.77 -0.04
N GLU A 182 -20.08 1.38 -0.60
CA GLU A 182 -20.61 2.66 -0.16
C GLU A 182 -21.13 2.58 1.28
N GLY A 183 -20.86 3.62 2.08
CA GLY A 183 -21.34 3.73 3.46
C GLY A 183 -20.64 2.84 4.49
N ALA A 184 -19.79 1.89 4.09
CA ALA A 184 -19.09 1.01 5.03
C ALA A 184 -18.13 1.78 5.98
N GLU A 185 -17.57 2.90 5.55
CA GLU A 185 -16.70 3.74 6.37
C GLU A 185 -17.48 4.57 7.41
N ASP A 186 -18.75 4.82 7.17
CA ASP A 186 -19.63 5.65 8.00
C ASP A 186 -20.32 4.85 9.12
N ASP A 187 -20.12 3.53 9.19
CA ASP A 187 -20.72 2.62 10.15
C ASP A 187 -19.80 2.37 11.37
N PRO A 188 -19.96 3.09 12.50
CA PRO A 188 -19.17 2.85 13.70
C PRO A 188 -19.51 1.49 14.35
N GLN A 189 -20.76 0.98 14.20
CA GLN A 189 -21.15 -0.31 14.75
C GLN A 189 -20.43 -1.45 14.03
N GLY A 190 -20.27 -1.38 12.70
CA GLY A 190 -19.45 -2.33 11.93
C GLY A 190 -18.00 -2.39 12.43
N GLY A 191 -17.45 -1.25 12.93
CA GLY A 191 -16.16 -1.21 13.59
C GLY A 191 -16.15 -2.01 14.91
N VAL A 192 -17.14 -1.81 15.76
CA VAL A 192 -17.35 -2.56 17.00
C VAL A 192 -17.50 -4.05 16.72
N ASP A 193 -18.36 -4.42 15.78
CA ASP A 193 -18.63 -5.81 15.40
C ASP A 193 -17.37 -6.51 14.87
N SER A 194 -16.51 -5.78 14.17
CA SER A 194 -15.22 -6.29 13.71
C SER A 194 -14.29 -6.67 14.89
N MET A 195 -14.27 -5.88 15.97
CA MET A 195 -13.47 -6.21 17.16
C MET A 195 -14.02 -7.44 17.89
N HIS A 196 -15.34 -7.61 17.91
CA HIS A 196 -16.00 -8.81 18.44
C HIS A 196 -15.67 -10.04 17.60
N ALA A 197 -15.83 -9.95 16.29
CA ALA A 197 -15.59 -11.06 15.35
C ALA A 197 -14.13 -11.54 15.39
N HIS A 198 -13.18 -10.62 15.57
CA HIS A 198 -11.76 -10.94 15.72
C HIS A 198 -11.34 -11.27 17.17
N HIS A 199 -12.29 -11.32 18.12
CA HIS A 199 -12.03 -11.63 19.53
C HIS A 199 -10.86 -10.83 20.10
N VAL A 200 -10.89 -9.48 19.94
CA VAL A 200 -9.86 -8.60 20.47
C VAL A 200 -9.82 -8.68 21.99
N THR A 201 -8.63 -8.77 22.57
CA THR A 201 -8.39 -8.93 24.01
C THR A 201 -7.39 -7.89 24.54
N ALA A 202 -7.31 -7.78 25.85
CA ALA A 202 -6.24 -7.05 26.51
C ALA A 202 -4.88 -7.62 26.11
N GLY A 203 -3.93 -6.78 25.74
CA GLY A 203 -2.63 -7.20 25.22
C GLY A 203 -2.50 -7.20 23.72
N ASP A 204 -3.59 -7.28 22.95
CA ASP A 204 -3.57 -6.99 21.50
C ASP A 204 -3.25 -5.50 21.27
N VAL A 205 -2.66 -5.19 20.12
CA VAL A 205 -2.47 -3.82 19.64
C VAL A 205 -3.38 -3.61 18.44
N VAL A 206 -4.26 -2.61 18.50
CA VAL A 206 -5.17 -2.25 17.41
C VAL A 206 -4.79 -0.90 16.83
N ILE A 207 -4.45 -0.87 15.55
CA ILE A 207 -4.07 0.35 14.84
C ILE A 207 -5.16 0.73 13.84
N GLY A 208 -5.86 1.82 14.14
CA GLY A 208 -6.79 2.46 13.22
C GLY A 208 -6.04 3.23 12.14
N ILE A 209 -6.48 3.12 10.92
CA ILE A 209 -5.93 3.84 9.77
C ILE A 209 -7.05 4.68 9.16
N ALA A 210 -6.94 6.00 9.27
CA ALA A 210 -7.92 6.96 8.78
C ALA A 210 -7.19 8.22 8.27
N ALA A 211 -6.96 8.35 6.96
CA ALA A 211 -6.18 9.45 6.40
C ALA A 211 -6.73 10.84 6.78
N SER A 212 -8.06 11.01 6.79
CA SER A 212 -8.73 12.23 7.26
C SER A 212 -8.74 12.42 8.78
N GLY A 213 -8.49 11.33 9.53
CA GLY A 213 -8.62 11.30 11.00
C GLY A 213 -10.06 11.21 11.51
N THR A 214 -11.08 11.04 10.64
CA THR A 214 -12.50 11.20 11.03
C THR A 214 -13.37 9.95 10.80
N THR A 215 -12.85 8.87 10.24
CA THR A 215 -13.63 7.69 9.80
C THR A 215 -14.41 7.03 10.95
N PRO A 216 -15.76 7.03 10.93
CA PRO A 216 -16.59 6.50 12.02
C PRO A 216 -16.35 5.02 12.32
N PHE A 217 -16.19 4.18 11.28
CA PHE A 217 -15.84 2.77 11.41
C PHE A 217 -14.58 2.56 12.26
N VAL A 218 -13.51 3.35 12.00
CA VAL A 218 -12.25 3.26 12.74
C VAL A 218 -12.44 3.72 14.19
N ARG A 219 -13.20 4.79 14.41
CA ARG A 219 -13.50 5.27 15.76
C ARG A 219 -14.25 4.23 16.59
N GLY A 220 -15.28 3.59 16.01
CA GLY A 220 -16.03 2.52 16.68
C GLY A 220 -15.12 1.36 17.06
N ALA A 221 -14.26 0.93 16.15
CA ALA A 221 -13.32 -0.15 16.40
C ALA A 221 -12.30 0.18 17.50
N LEU A 222 -11.65 1.36 17.45
CA LEU A 222 -10.68 1.77 18.48
C LEU A 222 -11.35 1.95 19.85
N GLY A 223 -12.57 2.50 19.90
CA GLY A 223 -13.33 2.61 21.13
C GLY A 223 -13.61 1.25 21.77
N GLU A 224 -14.07 0.28 20.99
CA GLU A 224 -14.32 -1.08 21.48
C GLU A 224 -13.01 -1.80 21.86
N ALA A 225 -11.96 -1.70 21.05
CA ALA A 225 -10.65 -2.29 21.38
C ALA A 225 -10.11 -1.76 22.70
N ARG A 226 -10.19 -0.44 22.93
CA ARG A 226 -9.77 0.21 24.17
C ARG A 226 -10.61 -0.27 25.38
N SER A 227 -11.92 -0.40 25.22
CA SER A 227 -12.80 -0.90 26.30
C SER A 227 -12.45 -2.32 26.74
N ARG A 228 -11.86 -3.12 25.83
CA ARG A 228 -11.36 -4.48 26.07
C ARG A 228 -9.94 -4.51 26.64
N GLY A 229 -9.31 -3.35 26.84
CA GLY A 229 -7.96 -3.24 27.39
C GLY A 229 -6.84 -3.42 26.36
N ALA A 230 -7.15 -3.45 25.05
CA ALA A 230 -6.14 -3.45 24.02
C ALA A 230 -5.44 -2.08 23.95
N THR A 231 -4.17 -2.07 23.56
CA THR A 231 -3.47 -0.83 23.23
C THR A 231 -3.96 -0.32 21.87
N THR A 232 -4.36 0.95 21.81
CA THR A 232 -4.91 1.54 20.60
C THR A 232 -3.98 2.59 20.00
N ALA A 233 -3.89 2.63 18.67
CA ALA A 233 -3.13 3.64 17.95
C ALA A 233 -3.90 4.12 16.73
N LEU A 234 -3.59 5.35 16.27
CA LEU A 234 -4.17 5.92 15.05
C LEU A 234 -3.06 6.39 14.11
N ILE A 235 -3.18 6.03 12.83
CA ILE A 235 -2.43 6.63 11.73
C ILE A 235 -3.37 7.55 10.97
N ALA A 236 -3.06 8.86 10.91
CA ALA A 236 -3.85 9.84 10.15
C ALA A 236 -2.93 10.88 9.50
N CYS A 237 -3.36 11.43 8.36
CA CYS A 237 -2.65 12.48 7.62
C CYS A 237 -3.31 13.87 7.77
N SER A 238 -4.21 13.98 8.70
CA SER A 238 -4.84 15.22 9.18
C SER A 238 -4.95 15.17 10.69
N GLU A 239 -5.11 16.33 11.34
CA GLU A 239 -5.39 16.40 12.77
C GLU A 239 -6.75 15.77 13.07
N PRO A 240 -6.79 14.69 13.89
CA PRO A 240 -8.05 14.05 14.24
C PRO A 240 -8.84 14.88 15.25
N PRO A 241 -10.18 14.84 15.21
CA PRO A 241 -11.04 15.48 16.21
C PRO A 241 -10.90 14.82 17.58
N ASP A 242 -11.38 15.51 18.62
CA ASP A 242 -11.21 15.10 20.02
C ASP A 242 -11.81 13.72 20.33
N ASP A 243 -12.94 13.36 19.72
CA ASP A 243 -13.58 12.07 19.90
C ASP A 243 -12.76 10.90 19.32
N MET A 244 -12.01 11.13 18.24
CA MET A 244 -11.06 10.17 17.69
C MET A 244 -9.77 10.11 18.53
N ARG A 245 -9.28 11.26 19.02
CA ARG A 245 -8.12 11.31 19.94
C ARG A 245 -8.39 10.56 21.23
N ALA A 246 -9.61 10.65 21.76
CA ALA A 246 -10.00 10.03 23.02
C ALA A 246 -9.95 8.48 22.98
N VAL A 247 -10.03 7.87 21.81
CA VAL A 247 -10.01 6.40 21.65
C VAL A 247 -8.66 5.84 21.20
N ALA A 248 -7.61 6.70 21.05
CA ALA A 248 -6.28 6.28 20.63
C ALA A 248 -5.23 6.63 21.70
N ASP A 249 -4.47 5.65 22.18
CA ASP A 249 -3.37 5.85 23.14
C ASP A 249 -2.12 6.44 22.47
N LEU A 250 -1.92 6.12 21.19
CA LEU A 250 -0.79 6.59 20.38
C LEU A 250 -1.30 7.21 19.08
N LEU A 251 -0.76 8.40 18.76
CA LEU A 251 -1.11 9.11 17.52
C LEU A 251 0.12 9.23 16.63
N MET A 252 0.00 8.77 15.41
CA MET A 252 0.99 8.92 14.33
C MET A 252 0.38 9.77 13.23
N LEU A 253 0.81 11.03 13.15
CA LEU A 253 0.19 12.06 12.32
C LEU A 253 1.17 12.59 11.26
N PRO A 254 1.55 11.80 10.24
CA PRO A 254 2.37 12.30 9.12
C PRO A 254 1.53 13.22 8.24
N ILE A 255 1.59 14.52 8.51
CA ILE A 255 0.81 15.54 7.79
C ILE A 255 1.49 15.82 6.44
N VAL A 256 1.00 15.23 5.38
CA VAL A 256 1.57 15.31 4.02
C VAL A 256 1.03 16.49 3.20
N GLY A 257 0.17 17.32 3.78
CA GLY A 257 -0.48 18.43 3.07
C GLY A 257 -1.60 17.98 2.12
N PRO A 258 -2.19 18.95 1.36
CA PRO A 258 -3.24 18.66 0.39
C PRO A 258 -2.74 17.74 -0.72
N GLU A 259 -3.59 16.84 -1.20
CA GLU A 259 -3.26 15.92 -2.28
C GLU A 259 -3.12 16.61 -3.64
N VAL A 260 -2.40 16.00 -4.56
CA VAL A 260 -2.29 16.47 -5.97
C VAL A 260 -3.67 16.60 -6.61
N LEU A 261 -4.54 15.63 -6.36
CA LEU A 261 -5.96 15.66 -6.68
C LEU A 261 -6.73 15.69 -5.36
N THR A 262 -7.42 16.79 -5.08
CA THR A 262 -8.10 17.06 -3.80
C THR A 262 -8.93 15.87 -3.33
N GLY A 263 -8.75 15.48 -2.08
CA GLY A 263 -9.48 14.36 -1.45
C GLY A 263 -9.01 12.96 -1.87
N SER A 264 -8.07 12.84 -2.81
CA SER A 264 -7.58 11.53 -3.29
C SER A 264 -6.49 10.96 -2.38
N THR A 265 -6.86 10.60 -1.16
CA THR A 265 -5.94 10.15 -0.09
C THR A 265 -5.22 8.82 -0.36
N ARG A 266 -5.50 8.18 -1.50
CA ARG A 266 -4.70 7.04 -1.98
C ARG A 266 -3.29 7.42 -2.45
N LEU A 267 -3.00 8.73 -2.63
CA LEU A 267 -1.73 9.27 -3.13
C LEU A 267 -0.73 9.48 -1.98
N LYS A 268 -0.42 10.74 -1.60
CA LYS A 268 0.58 11.04 -0.55
C LYS A 268 0.22 10.43 0.81
N ALA A 269 -1.03 10.55 1.23
CA ALA A 269 -1.50 9.99 2.49
C ALA A 269 -1.38 8.44 2.49
N GLY A 270 -1.73 7.80 1.37
CA GLY A 270 -1.53 6.36 1.20
C GLY A 270 -0.06 5.95 1.27
N THR A 271 0.84 6.71 0.62
CA THR A 271 2.29 6.49 0.67
C THR A 271 2.83 6.64 2.09
N ALA A 272 2.46 7.70 2.82
CA ALA A 272 2.84 7.90 4.21
C ALA A 272 2.36 6.76 5.12
N THR A 273 1.10 6.37 4.98
CA THR A 273 0.51 5.24 5.73
C THR A 273 1.28 3.95 5.50
N LYS A 274 1.58 3.62 4.24
CA LYS A 274 2.37 2.44 3.88
C LYS A 274 3.76 2.46 4.54
N LEU A 275 4.44 3.60 4.54
CA LEU A 275 5.74 3.74 5.21
C LEU A 275 5.63 3.48 6.71
N VAL A 276 4.61 4.04 7.38
CA VAL A 276 4.38 3.85 8.82
C VAL A 276 4.07 2.39 9.15
N CYS A 277 3.14 1.74 8.43
CA CYS A 277 2.81 0.34 8.63
C CYS A 277 4.06 -0.55 8.50
N ASN A 278 4.84 -0.36 7.42
CA ASN A 278 6.07 -1.14 7.22
C ASN A 278 7.11 -0.91 8.32
N MET A 279 7.26 0.32 8.85
CA MET A 279 8.16 0.59 9.97
C MET A 279 7.72 -0.14 11.24
N ILE A 280 6.41 -0.19 11.52
CA ILE A 280 5.86 -0.84 12.72
C ILE A 280 6.08 -2.34 12.65
N THR A 281 5.59 -3.01 11.61
CA THR A 281 5.70 -4.47 11.51
C THR A 281 7.15 -4.92 11.37
N THR A 282 7.92 -4.34 10.44
CA THR A 282 9.33 -4.68 10.27
C THR A 282 10.13 -4.40 11.55
N GLY A 283 9.90 -3.25 12.19
CA GLY A 283 10.57 -2.90 13.43
C GLY A 283 10.27 -3.89 14.56
N ALA A 284 9.00 -4.24 14.77
CA ALA A 284 8.60 -5.22 15.78
C ALA A 284 9.17 -6.62 15.47
N MET A 285 9.13 -7.06 14.20
CA MET A 285 9.70 -8.35 13.78
C MET A 285 11.22 -8.42 13.99
N ILE A 286 11.96 -7.34 13.69
CA ILE A 286 13.40 -7.24 14.01
C ILE A 286 13.63 -7.39 15.52
N ARG A 287 12.83 -6.70 16.33
CA ARG A 287 12.95 -6.69 17.78
C ARG A 287 12.69 -8.06 18.42
N ILE A 288 11.79 -8.87 17.87
CA ILE A 288 11.53 -10.24 18.31
C ILE A 288 12.48 -11.27 17.67
N GLY A 289 13.53 -10.83 16.96
CA GLY A 289 14.59 -11.68 16.45
C GLY A 289 14.31 -12.37 15.12
N LYS A 290 13.39 -11.82 14.29
CA LYS A 290 13.08 -12.34 12.94
C LYS A 290 14.14 -11.99 11.89
N SER A 291 15.20 -11.29 12.29
CA SER A 291 16.33 -10.94 11.42
C SER A 291 17.68 -11.26 12.09
N TYR A 292 18.72 -11.37 11.27
CA TYR A 292 20.11 -11.45 11.68
C TYR A 292 20.91 -10.40 10.91
N GLY A 293 21.29 -9.30 11.55
CA GLY A 293 21.66 -8.08 10.84
C GLY A 293 20.47 -7.59 10.00
N ASN A 294 20.71 -7.36 8.71
CA ASN A 294 19.69 -7.02 7.71
C ASN A 294 19.19 -8.24 6.91
N LEU A 295 19.52 -9.47 7.32
CA LEU A 295 19.13 -10.70 6.65
C LEU A 295 17.80 -11.25 7.20
N MET A 296 16.94 -11.72 6.29
CA MET A 296 15.67 -12.39 6.59
C MET A 296 15.94 -13.85 6.93
N VAL A 297 16.05 -14.20 8.22
CA VAL A 297 16.43 -15.55 8.64
C VAL A 297 15.26 -16.47 9.03
N ASP A 298 14.04 -15.93 9.11
CA ASP A 298 12.81 -16.67 9.41
C ASP A 298 11.87 -16.79 8.19
N LEU A 299 12.37 -16.56 6.98
CA LEU A 299 11.58 -16.73 5.77
C LEU A 299 11.09 -18.18 5.61
N ARG A 300 9.88 -18.35 5.06
CA ARG A 300 9.37 -19.65 4.64
C ARG A 300 9.74 -19.90 3.19
N ALA A 301 10.61 -20.90 2.94
CA ALA A 301 11.08 -21.24 1.60
C ALA A 301 10.00 -22.04 0.81
N THR A 302 8.90 -21.40 0.46
CA THR A 302 7.72 -22.02 -0.20
C THR A 302 7.83 -22.07 -1.73
N ASN A 303 8.82 -21.41 -2.31
CA ASN A 303 9.05 -21.40 -3.76
C ASN A 303 10.55 -21.37 -4.09
N ALA A 304 10.88 -21.61 -5.37
CA ALA A 304 12.27 -21.70 -5.83
C ALA A 304 13.10 -20.43 -5.50
N LYS A 305 12.51 -19.24 -5.64
CA LYS A 305 13.17 -17.96 -5.30
C LYS A 305 13.51 -17.87 -3.82
N LEU A 306 12.63 -18.31 -2.93
CA LEU A 306 12.84 -18.26 -1.49
C LEU A 306 13.80 -19.36 -1.04
N MET A 307 13.82 -20.54 -1.71
CA MET A 307 14.83 -21.58 -1.48
C MET A 307 16.22 -21.09 -1.86
N ASP A 308 16.40 -20.51 -3.05
CA ASP A 308 17.68 -19.94 -3.47
C ASP A 308 18.16 -18.83 -2.50
N ARG A 309 17.23 -17.98 -2.03
CA ARG A 309 17.55 -16.94 -1.01
C ARG A 309 18.01 -17.58 0.30
N ALA A 310 17.35 -18.64 0.78
CA ALA A 310 17.74 -19.34 1.99
C ALA A 310 19.16 -19.95 1.86
N GLU A 311 19.47 -20.60 0.73
CA GLU A 311 20.79 -21.11 0.42
C GLU A 311 21.86 -20.01 0.46
N ARG A 312 21.62 -18.87 -0.24
CA ARG A 312 22.56 -17.74 -0.27
C ARG A 312 22.82 -17.16 1.11
N ILE A 313 21.79 -16.99 1.93
CA ILE A 313 21.99 -16.47 3.29
C ILE A 313 22.87 -17.42 4.10
N VAL A 314 22.65 -18.74 3.99
CA VAL A 314 23.48 -19.72 4.72
C VAL A 314 24.91 -19.76 4.17
N ILE A 315 25.11 -19.68 2.85
CA ILE A 315 26.43 -19.56 2.23
C ILE A 315 27.16 -18.33 2.77
N ASP A 316 26.54 -17.17 2.70
CA ASP A 316 27.14 -15.88 3.07
C ASP A 316 27.46 -15.81 4.58
N VAL A 317 26.59 -16.34 5.43
CA VAL A 317 26.75 -16.27 6.89
C VAL A 317 27.72 -17.33 7.43
N CYS A 318 27.69 -18.54 6.85
CA CYS A 318 28.49 -19.67 7.34
C CYS A 318 29.80 -19.84 6.59
N ASP A 319 30.04 -19.11 5.50
CA ASP A 319 31.21 -19.23 4.62
C ASP A 319 31.45 -20.68 4.13
N ILE A 320 30.39 -21.28 3.57
CA ILE A 320 30.40 -22.68 3.11
C ILE A 320 29.92 -22.78 1.65
N THR A 321 30.18 -23.95 1.05
CA THR A 321 29.76 -24.24 -0.32
C THR A 321 28.22 -24.30 -0.43
N ARG A 322 27.69 -24.19 -1.64
CA ARG A 322 26.23 -24.33 -1.90
C ARG A 322 25.73 -25.75 -1.51
N ASP A 323 26.52 -26.78 -1.77
CA ASP A 323 26.11 -28.15 -1.45
C ASP A 323 26.11 -28.39 0.06
N ASP A 324 27.07 -27.83 0.79
CA ASP A 324 27.08 -27.87 2.26
C ASP A 324 25.90 -27.05 2.84
N ALA A 325 25.58 -25.91 2.27
CA ALA A 325 24.45 -25.10 2.69
C ALA A 325 23.13 -25.85 2.51
N ARG A 326 22.94 -26.56 1.39
CA ARG A 326 21.76 -27.40 1.15
C ARG A 326 21.68 -28.56 2.18
N ALA A 327 22.77 -29.24 2.41
CA ALA A 327 22.82 -30.31 3.40
C ALA A 327 22.54 -29.81 4.82
N LEU A 328 23.06 -28.62 5.16
CA LEU A 328 22.80 -27.97 6.44
C LEU A 328 21.34 -27.54 6.59
N LEU A 329 20.78 -26.89 5.58
CA LEU A 329 19.35 -26.51 5.54
C LEU A 329 18.45 -27.75 5.64
N GLN A 330 18.76 -28.84 4.96
CA GLN A 330 18.01 -30.09 5.07
C GLN A 330 18.00 -30.63 6.50
N ARG A 331 19.15 -30.64 7.19
CA ARG A 331 19.26 -31.05 8.60
C ARG A 331 18.51 -30.09 9.54
N ALA A 332 18.42 -28.79 9.17
CA ALA A 332 17.69 -27.78 9.90
C ALA A 332 16.18 -27.72 9.56
N GLY A 333 15.66 -28.70 8.79
CA GLY A 333 14.25 -28.69 8.36
C GLY A 333 13.86 -27.49 7.51
N GLY A 334 14.81 -26.91 6.76
CA GLY A 334 14.63 -25.73 5.93
C GLY A 334 14.71 -24.38 6.68
N ALA A 335 14.94 -24.40 7.99
CA ALA A 335 14.98 -23.18 8.82
C ALA A 335 16.37 -22.53 8.79
N VAL A 336 16.50 -21.39 8.10
CA VAL A 336 17.76 -20.64 7.94
C VAL A 336 18.37 -20.27 9.30
N LYS A 337 17.56 -19.75 10.20
CA LYS A 337 17.98 -19.37 11.56
C LYS A 337 18.60 -20.55 12.30
N LEU A 338 17.96 -21.71 12.22
CA LEU A 338 18.41 -22.93 12.87
C LEU A 338 19.72 -23.43 12.26
N ALA A 339 19.82 -23.41 10.91
CA ALA A 339 21.02 -23.78 10.17
C ALA A 339 22.24 -22.96 10.61
N ILE A 340 22.07 -21.63 10.72
CA ILE A 340 23.12 -20.70 11.16
C ILE A 340 23.63 -21.09 12.57
N VAL A 341 22.74 -21.32 13.53
CA VAL A 341 23.11 -21.69 14.91
C VAL A 341 23.76 -23.05 14.99
N MET A 342 23.24 -24.05 14.27
CA MET A 342 23.83 -25.36 14.15
C MET A 342 25.28 -25.30 13.65
N HIS A 343 25.52 -24.52 12.59
CA HIS A 343 26.86 -24.38 12.02
C HIS A 343 27.81 -23.67 12.98
N ALA A 344 27.36 -22.50 13.52
CA ALA A 344 28.22 -21.66 14.36
C ALA A 344 28.65 -22.33 15.68
N LEU A 345 27.81 -23.20 16.23
CA LEU A 345 28.09 -23.87 17.53
C LEU A 345 28.42 -25.36 17.40
N GLY A 346 28.34 -25.96 16.21
CA GLY A 346 28.59 -27.38 15.99
C GLY A 346 27.57 -28.29 16.69
N VAL A 347 26.33 -27.83 16.89
CA VAL A 347 25.28 -28.57 17.62
C VAL A 347 24.21 -29.10 16.65
N ASP A 348 23.40 -30.04 17.13
CA ASP A 348 22.26 -30.57 16.38
C ASP A 348 21.05 -29.58 16.36
N ALA A 349 20.04 -29.91 15.56
CA ALA A 349 18.86 -29.07 15.39
C ALA A 349 18.06 -28.88 16.71
N ALA A 350 17.97 -29.93 17.54
CA ALA A 350 17.22 -29.88 18.80
C ALA A 350 17.91 -28.95 19.80
N SER A 351 19.24 -29.09 19.96
CA SER A 351 20.06 -28.22 20.82
C SER A 351 20.03 -26.75 20.34
N ALA A 352 20.16 -26.51 19.03
CA ALA A 352 20.07 -25.17 18.45
C ALA A 352 18.68 -24.53 18.67
N GLN A 353 17.60 -25.30 18.56
CA GLN A 353 16.23 -24.85 18.84
C GLN A 353 16.05 -24.44 20.30
N GLN A 354 16.58 -25.24 21.24
CA GLN A 354 16.52 -24.92 22.67
C GLN A 354 17.29 -23.63 23.01
N LEU A 355 18.50 -23.49 22.46
CA LEU A 355 19.34 -22.32 22.67
C LEU A 355 18.65 -21.06 22.15
N LEU A 356 18.05 -21.12 20.94
CA LEU A 356 17.29 -20.02 20.38
C LEU A 356 16.07 -19.67 21.24
N ALA A 357 15.31 -20.66 21.69
CA ALA A 357 14.13 -20.45 22.53
C ALA A 357 14.51 -19.76 23.86
N ALA A 358 15.56 -20.21 24.52
CA ALA A 358 16.07 -19.61 25.76
C ALA A 358 16.51 -18.16 25.59
N GLN A 359 16.87 -17.73 24.38
CA GLN A 359 17.31 -16.38 24.05
C GLN A 359 16.26 -15.56 23.30
N GLY A 360 14.98 -15.95 23.39
CA GLY A 360 13.85 -15.26 22.74
C GLY A 360 13.93 -15.21 21.22
N GLY A 361 14.55 -16.20 20.59
CA GLY A 361 14.69 -16.34 19.15
C GLY A 361 15.73 -15.42 18.49
N VAL A 362 16.54 -14.71 19.26
CA VAL A 362 17.53 -13.75 18.75
C VAL A 362 18.88 -14.43 18.53
N ILE A 363 19.29 -14.62 17.26
CA ILE A 363 20.55 -15.30 16.92
C ILE A 363 21.75 -14.66 17.63
N ARG A 364 21.87 -13.33 17.65
CA ARG A 364 23.01 -12.61 18.27
C ARG A 364 23.16 -12.82 19.79
N ARG A 365 22.14 -13.31 20.46
CA ARG A 365 22.24 -13.69 21.88
C ARG A 365 22.77 -15.12 22.06
N VAL A 366 22.69 -15.92 21.00
CA VAL A 366 23.20 -17.31 20.96
C VAL A 366 24.56 -17.35 20.30
N VAL A 367 24.73 -16.64 19.19
CA VAL A 367 25.96 -16.48 18.43
C VAL A 367 26.34 -14.99 18.46
N PRO A 368 27.26 -14.55 19.35
CA PRO A 368 27.53 -13.12 19.56
C PRO A 368 28.11 -12.39 18.35
N ASN A 369 28.71 -13.13 17.40
CA ASN A 369 29.31 -12.55 16.21
C ASN A 369 28.24 -11.91 15.29
N ALA A 370 28.62 -10.81 14.67
CA ALA A 370 27.79 -10.20 13.61
C ALA A 370 27.78 -11.11 12.39
N PRO A 371 26.73 -11.04 11.54
CA PRO A 371 26.82 -11.56 10.18
C PRO A 371 27.98 -10.90 9.46
N PRO A 372 28.59 -11.57 8.45
CA PRO A 372 29.73 -11.03 7.73
C PRO A 372 29.38 -9.65 7.13
N PRO A 373 30.36 -8.74 7.02
CA PRO A 373 30.14 -7.45 6.40
C PRO A 373 29.72 -7.62 4.94
N VAL A 374 28.82 -6.74 4.47
CA VAL A 374 28.47 -6.69 3.05
C VAL A 374 29.70 -6.23 2.27
N VAL A 375 30.20 -7.06 1.36
CA VAL A 375 31.24 -6.65 0.41
C VAL A 375 30.58 -5.67 -0.56
N SER A 376 31.00 -4.39 -0.54
CA SER A 376 30.58 -3.43 -1.56
C SER A 376 31.16 -3.86 -2.92
N ALA A 377 30.29 -4.03 -3.91
CA ALA A 377 30.68 -4.29 -5.29
C ALA A 377 31.42 -3.10 -5.90
#